data_7702cfa8219b4979fd458c748c3694c6
#
_entry.id   7702cfa8219b4979fd458c748c3694c6
#
_cell.length_a   1.000
_cell.length_b   1.000
_cell.length_c   1.000
_cell.angle_alpha   90.00
_cell.angle_beta   90.00
_cell.angle_gamma   90.00
#
_symmetry.space_group_name_H-M   'P 1'
#
loop_
_entity.id
_entity.type
_entity.pdbx_description
1 polymer ?
#
loop_
_entity_poly.entity_id
_entity_poly.type
_entity_poly.pdbx_seq_one_letter_code
_entity_poly.pdbx_strand_id
1 'polypeptide(L)'
;QDYREGNFLEAVESYQQLIRTGHDVPRIHYNLGNTWFRMNQLGRAILAYERAQIDMPRDADLNFNLAHARDQVVDAILPSKGFFSMAFFWLPTVSQSELFWCFAMLNLLLCAALLIRLFHRFEWLFYGLLLVLCLWLVTGLSLGMKWAQIHDDHRAVILQKEVEVLAGPHDGDTVLFKLHEGAIVEQERSEGGWRLIHLPDKKRGWLSGSVLE
;
A
#
# COMPACT_ATOMS: atom_id res chain seq x y z
N GLN A 1 -16.33 -2.66 -20.64
CA GLN A 1 -16.96 -2.14 -21.87
C GLN A 1 -17.01 -0.62 -21.79
N ASP A 2 -17.62 -0.03 -20.76
CA ASP A 2 -17.86 1.41 -20.55
C ASP A 2 -16.58 2.27 -20.65
N TYR A 3 -15.46 1.80 -20.07
CA TYR A 3 -14.17 2.50 -20.19
C TYR A 3 -13.71 2.68 -21.64
N ARG A 4 -13.91 1.68 -22.51
CA ARG A 4 -13.50 1.73 -23.92
C ARG A 4 -14.40 2.66 -24.76
N GLU A 5 -15.65 2.82 -24.32
CA GLU A 5 -16.63 3.69 -24.93
C GLU A 5 -16.55 5.15 -24.47
N GLY A 6 -15.68 5.43 -23.49
CA GLY A 6 -15.48 6.76 -22.91
C GLY A 6 -16.47 7.11 -21.81
N ASN A 7 -17.31 6.17 -21.39
CA ASN A 7 -18.30 6.32 -20.32
C ASN A 7 -17.63 6.13 -18.95
N PHE A 8 -16.74 7.05 -18.57
CA PHE A 8 -15.88 6.89 -17.41
C PHE A 8 -16.63 6.86 -16.07
N LEU A 9 -17.72 7.62 -15.93
CA LEU A 9 -18.54 7.60 -14.70
C LEU A 9 -19.19 6.24 -14.49
N GLU A 10 -19.81 5.68 -15.53
CA GLU A 10 -20.44 4.36 -15.48
C GLU A 10 -19.39 3.26 -15.23
N ALA A 11 -18.18 3.41 -15.80
CA ALA A 11 -17.08 2.50 -15.53
C ALA A 11 -16.66 2.54 -14.06
N VAL A 12 -16.56 3.73 -13.44
CA VAL A 12 -16.27 3.88 -12.00
C VAL A 12 -17.33 3.18 -11.16
N GLU A 13 -18.60 3.44 -11.42
CA GLU A 13 -19.71 2.83 -10.68
C GLU A 13 -19.68 1.31 -10.78
N SER A 14 -19.44 0.78 -11.99
CA SER A 14 -19.31 -0.66 -12.24
C SER A 14 -18.14 -1.28 -11.47
N TYR A 15 -16.95 -0.65 -11.46
CA TYR A 15 -15.80 -1.15 -10.68
C TYR A 15 -16.05 -1.08 -9.19
N GLN A 16 -16.62 0.01 -8.68
CA GLN A 16 -16.97 0.13 -7.27
C GLN A 16 -18.04 -0.87 -6.83
N GLN A 17 -19.00 -1.18 -7.71
CA GLN A 17 -20.00 -2.20 -7.43
C GLN A 17 -19.34 -3.59 -7.34
N LEU A 18 -18.40 -3.93 -8.23
CA LEU A 18 -17.66 -5.18 -8.16
C LEU A 18 -16.91 -5.31 -6.84
N ILE A 19 -16.22 -4.25 -6.39
CA ILE A 19 -15.53 -4.23 -5.09
C ILE A 19 -16.53 -4.46 -3.94
N ARG A 20 -17.66 -3.74 -3.91
CA ARG A 20 -18.71 -3.90 -2.89
C ARG A 20 -19.34 -5.29 -2.87
N THR A 21 -19.39 -5.99 -3.99
CA THR A 21 -19.94 -7.35 -4.10
C THR A 21 -18.92 -8.44 -3.81
N GLY A 22 -17.74 -8.08 -3.30
CA GLY A 22 -16.70 -9.03 -2.89
C GLY A 22 -15.73 -9.45 -4.00
N HIS A 23 -15.81 -8.82 -5.18
CA HIS A 23 -14.83 -9.01 -6.27
C HIS A 23 -13.69 -7.99 -6.13
N ASP A 24 -13.11 -7.94 -4.92
CA ASP A 24 -12.01 -7.03 -4.61
C ASP A 24 -10.68 -7.63 -5.08
N VAL A 25 -10.35 -7.41 -6.35
CA VAL A 25 -9.12 -7.92 -6.96
C VAL A 25 -8.24 -6.77 -7.48
N PRO A 26 -6.91 -6.91 -7.44
CA PRO A 26 -5.98 -5.84 -7.77
C PRO A 26 -6.19 -5.22 -9.16
N ARG A 27 -6.60 -6.04 -10.13
CA ARG A 27 -6.89 -5.60 -11.50
C ARG A 27 -8.07 -4.62 -11.58
N ILE A 28 -9.05 -4.72 -10.69
CA ILE A 28 -10.17 -3.79 -10.62
C ILE A 28 -9.67 -2.42 -10.11
N HIS A 29 -8.85 -2.40 -9.08
CA HIS A 29 -8.22 -1.17 -8.58
C HIS A 29 -7.33 -0.51 -9.64
N TYR A 30 -6.55 -1.29 -10.39
CA TYR A 30 -5.76 -0.77 -11.51
C TYR A 30 -6.64 -0.09 -12.57
N ASN A 31 -7.71 -0.76 -13.00
CA ASN A 31 -8.65 -0.21 -13.99
C ASN A 31 -9.40 1.01 -13.45
N LEU A 32 -9.77 1.00 -12.17
CA LEU A 32 -10.38 2.14 -11.48
C LEU A 32 -9.41 3.33 -11.45
N GLY A 33 -8.14 3.09 -11.16
CA GLY A 33 -7.08 4.10 -11.23
C GLY A 33 -6.94 4.73 -12.62
N ASN A 34 -6.92 3.89 -13.67
CA ASN A 34 -6.92 4.36 -15.07
C ASN A 34 -8.14 5.23 -15.38
N THR A 35 -9.30 4.84 -14.86
CA THR A 35 -10.56 5.59 -15.09
C THR A 35 -10.52 6.95 -14.39
N TRP A 36 -10.12 7.00 -13.13
CA TRP A 36 -9.96 8.25 -12.39
C TRP A 36 -8.92 9.18 -13.01
N PHE A 37 -7.81 8.62 -13.48
CA PHE A 37 -6.78 9.39 -14.18
C PHE A 37 -7.31 10.05 -15.43
N ARG A 38 -8.12 9.33 -16.25
CA ARG A 38 -8.78 9.88 -17.45
C ARG A 38 -9.80 10.96 -17.11
N MET A 39 -10.40 10.91 -15.93
CA MET A 39 -11.32 11.93 -15.41
C MET A 39 -10.58 13.10 -14.74
N ASN A 40 -9.26 13.13 -14.78
CA ASN A 40 -8.43 14.15 -14.12
C ASN A 40 -8.66 14.25 -12.60
N GLN A 41 -8.95 13.11 -11.96
CA GLN A 41 -9.09 12.92 -10.52
C GLN A 41 -7.81 12.25 -9.99
N LEU A 42 -6.74 13.07 -9.88
CA LEU A 42 -5.38 12.58 -9.64
C LEU A 42 -5.23 11.85 -8.31
N GLY A 43 -5.77 12.39 -7.23
CA GLY A 43 -5.71 11.79 -5.91
C GLY A 43 -6.38 10.41 -5.86
N ARG A 44 -7.58 10.31 -6.43
CA ARG A 44 -8.31 9.02 -6.52
C ARG A 44 -7.60 8.01 -7.41
N ALA A 45 -6.95 8.47 -8.49
CA ALA A 45 -6.17 7.60 -9.35
C ALA A 45 -4.97 7.01 -8.61
N ILE A 46 -4.21 7.85 -7.89
CA ILE A 46 -3.06 7.42 -7.09
C ILE A 46 -3.50 6.40 -6.02
N LEU A 47 -4.55 6.71 -5.27
CA LEU A 47 -5.08 5.80 -4.25
C LEU A 47 -5.45 4.43 -4.82
N ALA A 48 -6.15 4.41 -5.95
CA ALA A 48 -6.54 3.15 -6.61
C ALA A 48 -5.33 2.37 -7.12
N TYR A 49 -4.32 3.03 -7.69
CA TYR A 49 -3.08 2.39 -8.11
C TYR A 49 -2.28 1.84 -6.93
N GLU A 50 -2.20 2.56 -5.81
CA GLU A 50 -1.51 2.08 -4.60
C GLU A 50 -2.18 0.83 -4.03
N ARG A 51 -3.52 0.80 -3.99
CA ARG A 51 -4.27 -0.40 -3.60
C ARG A 51 -3.96 -1.60 -4.52
N ALA A 52 -3.91 -1.37 -5.83
CA ALA A 52 -3.52 -2.42 -6.78
C ALA A 52 -2.08 -2.90 -6.57
N GLN A 53 -1.16 -2.00 -6.23
CA GLN A 53 0.27 -2.29 -6.09
C GLN A 53 0.58 -3.23 -4.92
N ILE A 54 -0.27 -3.28 -3.89
CA ILE A 54 -0.10 -4.19 -2.75
C ILE A 54 0.04 -5.65 -3.22
N ASP A 55 -0.80 -6.08 -4.17
CA ASP A 55 -0.84 -7.45 -4.67
C ASP A 55 -0.26 -7.61 -6.09
N MET A 56 -0.03 -6.49 -6.80
CA MET A 56 0.61 -6.47 -8.13
C MET A 56 1.91 -5.63 -8.13
N PRO A 57 2.86 -5.86 -7.20
CA PRO A 57 4.01 -4.94 -7.01
C PRO A 57 4.97 -4.91 -8.21
N ARG A 58 4.97 -5.93 -9.07
CA ARG A 58 5.87 -6.06 -10.23
C ARG A 58 5.19 -5.81 -11.58
N ASP A 59 3.91 -5.41 -11.58
CA ASP A 59 3.21 -5.09 -12.82
C ASP A 59 3.80 -3.80 -13.42
N ALA A 60 4.35 -3.91 -14.63
CA ALA A 60 5.08 -2.81 -15.24
C ALA A 60 4.16 -1.65 -15.65
N ASP A 61 2.96 -1.96 -16.15
CA ASP A 61 1.99 -0.95 -16.58
C ASP A 61 1.43 -0.18 -15.37
N LEU A 62 1.12 -0.90 -14.28
CA LEU A 62 0.69 -0.29 -13.04
C LEU A 62 1.77 0.65 -12.47
N ASN A 63 3.01 0.18 -12.40
CA ASN A 63 4.12 0.96 -11.85
C ASN A 63 4.42 2.19 -12.71
N PHE A 64 4.33 2.07 -14.04
CA PHE A 64 4.47 3.19 -14.96
C PHE A 64 3.34 4.23 -14.76
N ASN A 65 2.07 3.78 -14.71
CA ASN A 65 0.92 4.67 -14.56
C ASN A 65 0.93 5.37 -13.19
N LEU A 66 1.28 4.65 -12.12
CA LEU A 66 1.42 5.23 -10.78
C LEU A 66 2.54 6.27 -10.72
N ALA A 67 3.71 5.97 -11.30
CA ALA A 67 4.81 6.91 -11.36
C ALA A 67 4.40 8.16 -12.16
N HIS A 68 3.77 7.98 -13.33
CA HIS A 68 3.28 9.08 -14.14
C HIS A 68 2.22 9.94 -13.43
N ALA A 69 1.33 9.33 -12.64
CA ALA A 69 0.36 10.06 -11.82
C ALA A 69 1.07 10.86 -10.70
N ARG A 70 2.04 10.24 -10.03
CA ARG A 70 2.82 10.92 -8.96
C ARG A 70 3.66 12.09 -9.48
N ASP A 71 4.20 12.00 -10.69
CA ASP A 71 4.95 13.08 -11.33
C ASP A 71 4.10 14.34 -11.59
N GLN A 72 2.77 14.22 -11.60
CA GLN A 72 1.85 15.34 -11.75
C GLN A 72 1.43 15.98 -10.42
N VAL A 73 1.78 15.36 -9.28
CA VAL A 73 1.49 15.91 -7.95
C VAL A 73 2.38 17.12 -7.69
N VAL A 74 1.77 18.23 -7.25
CA VAL A 74 2.48 19.48 -6.95
C VAL A 74 3.40 19.30 -5.73
N ASP A 75 2.90 18.58 -4.71
CA ASP A 75 3.62 18.35 -3.45
C ASP A 75 4.40 17.05 -3.54
N ALA A 76 5.61 17.10 -4.08
CA ALA A 76 6.50 15.94 -4.18
C ALA A 76 7.04 15.53 -2.80
N ILE A 77 6.25 14.82 -2.02
CA ILE A 77 6.61 14.31 -0.70
C ILE A 77 7.22 12.92 -0.86
N LEU A 78 8.54 12.82 -0.78
CA LEU A 78 9.24 11.54 -0.85
C LEU A 78 9.24 10.85 0.52
N PRO A 79 8.78 9.59 0.62
CA PRO A 79 8.85 8.85 1.87
C PRO A 79 10.31 8.64 2.29
N SER A 80 10.59 8.79 3.58
CA SER A 80 11.92 8.53 4.12
C SER A 80 12.22 7.03 4.11
N LYS A 81 13.38 6.64 3.54
CA LYS A 81 13.85 5.25 3.58
C LYS A 81 14.44 4.96 4.96
N GLY A 82 13.73 4.21 5.79
CA GLY A 82 14.23 3.76 7.09
C GLY A 82 15.19 2.58 6.98
N PHE A 83 15.89 2.25 8.07
CA PHE A 83 16.81 1.11 8.15
C PHE A 83 16.13 -0.23 7.75
N PHE A 84 14.89 -0.44 8.17
CA PHE A 84 14.15 -1.66 7.82
C PHE A 84 13.85 -1.79 6.34
N SER A 85 13.59 -0.68 5.63
CA SER A 85 13.37 -0.72 4.18
C SER A 85 14.66 -1.08 3.41
N MET A 86 15.83 -0.81 3.98
CA MET A 86 17.12 -1.24 3.41
C MET A 86 17.40 -2.71 3.73
N ALA A 87 17.13 -3.17 4.95
CA ALA A 87 17.36 -4.55 5.37
C ALA A 87 16.43 -5.54 4.64
N PHE A 88 15.20 -5.15 4.37
CA PHE A 88 14.18 -5.95 3.68
C PHE A 88 13.85 -5.36 2.31
N PHE A 89 14.89 -5.08 1.52
CA PHE A 89 14.77 -4.43 0.20
C PHE A 89 13.86 -5.18 -0.79
N TRP A 90 13.62 -6.47 -0.58
CA TRP A 90 12.73 -7.29 -1.40
C TRP A 90 11.23 -7.12 -1.04
N LEU A 91 10.92 -6.60 0.16
CA LEU A 91 9.55 -6.53 0.67
C LEU A 91 8.59 -5.73 -0.24
N PRO A 92 8.98 -4.60 -0.86
CA PRO A 92 8.14 -3.89 -1.82
C PRO A 92 7.90 -4.64 -3.13
N THR A 93 8.74 -5.62 -3.48
CA THR A 93 8.66 -6.33 -4.76
C THR A 93 7.89 -7.65 -4.68
N VAL A 94 7.49 -8.09 -3.49
CA VAL A 94 6.81 -9.36 -3.28
C VAL A 94 5.41 -9.12 -2.74
N SER A 95 4.40 -9.83 -3.28
CA SER A 95 3.02 -9.72 -2.78
C SER A 95 2.85 -10.47 -1.45
N GLN A 96 1.81 -10.10 -0.69
CA GLN A 96 1.47 -10.81 0.55
C GLN A 96 1.14 -12.28 0.27
N SER A 97 0.42 -12.57 -0.80
CA SER A 97 0.04 -13.93 -1.20
C SER A 97 1.26 -14.79 -1.52
N GLU A 98 2.26 -14.23 -2.21
CA GLU A 98 3.51 -14.95 -2.52
C GLU A 98 4.28 -15.30 -1.24
N LEU A 99 4.41 -14.36 -0.30
CA LEU A 99 5.05 -14.61 1.00
C LEU A 99 4.30 -15.67 1.79
N PHE A 100 2.96 -15.63 1.80
CA PHE A 100 2.14 -16.62 2.48
C PHE A 100 2.37 -18.03 1.92
N TRP A 101 2.30 -18.20 0.60
CA TRP A 101 2.52 -19.52 -0.01
C TRP A 101 3.95 -20.02 0.15
N CYS A 102 4.94 -19.13 0.06
CA CYS A 102 6.33 -19.47 0.31
C CYS A 102 6.54 -19.94 1.76
N PHE A 103 5.96 -19.22 2.73
CA PHE A 103 6.00 -19.60 4.14
C PHE A 103 5.30 -20.95 4.40
N ALA A 104 4.11 -21.17 3.82
CA ALA A 104 3.37 -22.43 3.93
C ALA A 104 4.16 -23.61 3.37
N MET A 105 4.80 -23.45 2.21
CA MET A 105 5.65 -24.48 1.59
C MET A 105 6.88 -24.78 2.46
N LEU A 106 7.55 -23.74 2.98
CA LEU A 106 8.70 -23.92 3.88
C LEU A 106 8.29 -24.60 5.20
N ASN A 107 7.10 -24.29 5.72
CA ASN A 107 6.55 -24.95 6.91
C ASN A 107 6.36 -26.45 6.66
N LEU A 108 5.77 -26.83 5.52
CA LEU A 108 5.59 -28.22 5.14
C LEU A 108 6.94 -28.94 4.97
N LEU A 109 7.89 -28.28 4.33
CA LEU A 109 9.25 -28.81 4.13
C LEU A 109 9.98 -29.00 5.46
N LEU A 110 9.85 -28.06 6.38
CA LEU A 110 10.43 -28.15 7.72
C LEU A 110 9.85 -29.34 8.51
N CYS A 111 8.51 -29.49 8.47
CA CYS A 111 7.86 -30.65 9.10
C CYS A 111 8.34 -31.98 8.51
N ALA A 112 8.42 -32.09 7.17
CA ALA A 112 8.91 -33.26 6.50
C ALA A 112 10.38 -33.59 6.86
N ALA A 113 11.24 -32.54 6.86
CA ALA A 113 12.65 -32.70 7.24
C ALA A 113 12.82 -33.16 8.70
N LEU A 114 12.00 -32.64 9.64
CA LEU A 114 11.98 -33.08 11.02
C LEU A 114 11.54 -34.54 11.16
N LEU A 115 10.49 -34.95 10.43
CA LEU A 115 10.04 -36.34 10.42
C LEU A 115 11.12 -37.30 9.88
N ILE A 116 11.76 -36.94 8.76
CA ILE A 116 12.84 -37.76 8.18
C ILE A 116 14.00 -37.87 9.18
N ARG A 117 14.36 -36.76 9.86
CA ARG A 117 15.43 -36.77 10.84
C ARG A 117 15.14 -37.67 12.07
N LEU A 118 13.88 -37.89 12.38
CA LEU A 118 13.50 -38.80 13.46
C LEU A 118 13.94 -40.23 13.16
N PHE A 119 13.89 -40.66 11.88
CA PHE A 119 14.24 -42.00 11.43
C PHE A 119 15.70 -42.10 10.91
N HIS A 120 16.25 -41.00 10.38
CA HIS A 120 17.57 -40.98 9.72
C HIS A 120 18.43 -39.86 10.29
N ARG A 121 19.61 -40.22 10.84
CA ARG A 121 20.54 -39.29 11.51
C ARG A 121 21.73 -38.92 10.61
N PHE A 122 21.51 -38.61 9.36
CA PHE A 122 22.59 -38.15 8.45
C PHE A 122 23.03 -36.72 8.78
N GLU A 123 24.34 -36.46 8.79
CA GLU A 123 24.87 -35.12 9.11
C GLU A 123 24.42 -34.05 8.11
N TRP A 124 24.39 -34.36 6.81
CA TRP A 124 23.93 -33.44 5.79
C TRP A 124 22.46 -33.00 5.99
N LEU A 125 21.64 -33.86 6.56
CA LEU A 125 20.23 -33.56 6.89
C LEU A 125 20.14 -32.47 7.98
N PHE A 126 21.13 -32.40 8.90
CA PHE A 126 21.19 -31.36 9.91
C PHE A 126 21.42 -29.98 9.28
N TYR A 127 22.39 -29.88 8.37
CA TYR A 127 22.67 -28.60 7.70
C TYR A 127 21.50 -28.18 6.80
N GLY A 128 20.87 -29.14 6.10
CA GLY A 128 19.66 -28.90 5.31
C GLY A 128 18.50 -28.36 6.16
N LEU A 129 18.28 -28.94 7.33
CA LEU A 129 17.25 -28.51 8.29
C LEU A 129 17.55 -27.11 8.83
N LEU A 130 18.82 -26.80 9.14
CA LEU A 130 19.23 -25.47 9.56
C LEU A 130 18.97 -24.41 8.48
N LEU A 131 19.28 -24.73 7.21
CA LEU A 131 19.00 -23.84 6.08
C LEU A 131 17.49 -23.58 5.93
N VAL A 132 16.68 -24.65 5.96
CA VAL A 132 15.21 -24.52 5.84
C VAL A 132 14.66 -23.70 7.00
N LEU A 133 15.17 -23.90 8.23
CA LEU A 133 14.78 -23.11 9.39
C LEU A 133 15.11 -21.63 9.23
N CYS A 134 16.31 -21.31 8.75
CA CYS A 134 16.69 -19.92 8.48
C CYS A 134 15.77 -19.26 7.43
N LEU A 135 15.50 -19.95 6.32
CA LEU A 135 14.58 -19.48 5.28
C LEU A 135 13.15 -19.31 5.81
N TRP A 136 12.68 -20.24 6.64
CA TRP A 136 11.37 -20.18 7.28
C TRP A 136 11.25 -18.96 8.20
N LEU A 137 12.28 -18.68 9.01
CA LEU A 137 12.32 -17.50 9.90
C LEU A 137 12.31 -16.19 9.09
N VAL A 138 13.15 -16.09 8.05
CA VAL A 138 13.21 -14.88 7.19
C VAL A 138 11.88 -14.64 6.49
N THR A 139 11.28 -15.70 5.93
CA THR A 139 10.00 -15.59 5.22
C THR A 139 8.85 -15.27 6.18
N GLY A 140 8.83 -15.89 7.35
CA GLY A 140 7.84 -15.60 8.41
C GLY A 140 7.92 -14.16 8.91
N LEU A 141 9.15 -13.66 9.15
CA LEU A 141 9.36 -12.27 9.53
C LEU A 141 8.94 -11.31 8.42
N SER A 142 9.30 -11.62 7.16
CA SER A 142 8.88 -10.82 5.99
C SER A 142 7.36 -10.77 5.85
N LEU A 143 6.67 -11.90 6.06
CA LEU A 143 5.21 -11.97 6.03
C LEU A 143 4.58 -11.13 7.15
N GLY A 144 5.10 -11.24 8.38
CA GLY A 144 4.65 -10.44 9.51
C GLY A 144 4.84 -8.93 9.29
N MET A 145 5.99 -8.53 8.76
CA MET A 145 6.27 -7.13 8.42
C MET A 145 5.35 -6.61 7.30
N LYS A 146 5.13 -7.42 6.25
CA LYS A 146 4.23 -7.05 5.15
C LYS A 146 2.79 -6.91 5.65
N TRP A 147 2.36 -7.83 6.51
CA TRP A 147 1.04 -7.77 7.14
C TRP A 147 0.88 -6.50 7.98
N ALA A 148 1.86 -6.18 8.83
CA ALA A 148 1.85 -4.97 9.64
C ALA A 148 1.82 -3.71 8.75
N GLN A 149 2.64 -3.64 7.70
CA GLN A 149 2.62 -2.51 6.75
C GLN A 149 1.25 -2.27 6.12
N ILE A 150 0.49 -3.33 5.83
CA ILE A 150 -0.85 -3.21 5.21
C ILE A 150 -1.91 -2.81 6.24
N HIS A 151 -1.82 -3.35 7.48
CA HIS A 151 -2.84 -3.13 8.51
C HIS A 151 -2.61 -1.85 9.33
N ASP A 152 -1.34 -1.45 9.50
CA ASP A 152 -0.94 -0.24 10.23
C ASP A 152 -0.65 0.92 9.27
N ASP A 153 -1.13 0.84 8.01
CA ASP A 153 -0.97 1.92 7.04
C ASP A 153 -1.92 3.07 7.36
N HIS A 154 -1.35 4.11 7.96
CA HIS A 154 -2.06 5.35 8.30
C HIS A 154 -1.87 6.41 7.22
N ARG A 155 -1.39 6.03 6.03
CA ARG A 155 -1.28 6.95 4.91
C ARG A 155 -2.66 7.26 4.35
N ALA A 156 -2.84 8.51 3.99
CA ALA A 156 -4.04 9.01 3.33
C ALA A 156 -3.63 9.87 2.13
N VAL A 157 -4.50 9.93 1.13
CA VAL A 157 -4.28 10.73 -0.08
C VAL A 157 -5.21 11.93 -0.05
N ILE A 158 -4.70 13.10 -0.40
CA ILE A 158 -5.51 14.32 -0.57
C ILE A 158 -6.34 14.19 -1.85
N LEU A 159 -7.67 14.29 -1.73
CA LEU A 159 -8.60 14.14 -2.86
C LEU A 159 -9.05 15.46 -3.47
N GLN A 160 -8.93 16.56 -2.74
CA GLN A 160 -9.30 17.89 -3.22
C GLN A 160 -8.12 18.59 -3.90
N LYS A 161 -8.42 19.44 -4.89
CA LYS A 161 -7.40 20.17 -5.66
C LYS A 161 -6.44 20.97 -4.80
N GLU A 162 -6.95 21.60 -3.75
CA GLU A 162 -6.18 22.37 -2.76
C GLU A 162 -6.90 22.27 -1.42
N VAL A 163 -6.15 22.05 -0.36
CA VAL A 163 -6.64 22.02 1.02
C VAL A 163 -5.73 22.83 1.94
N GLU A 164 -6.32 23.52 2.89
CA GLU A 164 -5.60 24.27 3.91
C GLU A 164 -5.33 23.40 5.14
N VAL A 165 -4.08 23.37 5.57
CA VAL A 165 -3.64 22.67 6.78
C VAL A 165 -3.58 23.68 7.92
N LEU A 166 -4.36 23.44 8.96
CA LEU A 166 -4.60 24.36 10.06
C LEU A 166 -3.74 24.01 11.29
N ALA A 167 -3.55 25.00 12.15
CA ALA A 167 -2.82 24.83 13.42
C ALA A 167 -3.64 24.06 14.49
N GLY A 168 -4.97 24.03 14.37
CA GLY A 168 -5.87 23.35 15.29
C GLY A 168 -7.10 22.77 14.58
N PRO A 169 -7.95 22.00 15.30
CA PRO A 169 -9.08 21.28 14.73
C PRO A 169 -10.37 22.12 14.65
N HIS A 170 -10.28 23.37 14.23
CA HIS A 170 -11.43 24.28 14.10
C HIS A 170 -11.36 25.11 12.82
N ASP A 171 -12.53 25.42 12.23
CA ASP A 171 -12.70 26.26 11.04
C ASP A 171 -12.24 27.68 11.32
N GLY A 172 -11.33 28.16 11.65
CA GLY A 172 -10.91 29.53 11.96
C GLY A 172 -9.49 29.59 12.52
N ASP A 173 -8.91 28.41 12.67
CA ASP A 173 -7.54 28.32 13.11
C ASP A 173 -6.56 28.79 12.02
N THR A 174 -5.37 29.18 12.43
CA THR A 174 -4.34 29.71 11.52
C THR A 174 -3.96 28.66 10.48
N VAL A 175 -3.97 29.06 9.21
CA VAL A 175 -3.45 28.23 8.10
C VAL A 175 -1.92 28.17 8.19
N LEU A 176 -1.39 26.96 8.30
CA LEU A 176 0.06 26.72 8.36
C LEU A 176 0.68 26.59 6.97
N PHE A 177 0.06 25.79 6.12
CA PHE A 177 0.47 25.57 4.73
C PHE A 177 -0.71 24.99 3.94
N LYS A 178 -0.52 24.81 2.64
CA LYS A 178 -1.51 24.19 1.75
C LYS A 178 -0.96 22.89 1.19
N LEU A 179 -1.85 21.96 0.88
CA LEU A 179 -1.56 20.72 0.19
C LEU A 179 -2.47 20.60 -1.04
N HIS A 180 -1.99 19.87 -2.04
CA HIS A 180 -2.69 19.69 -3.29
C HIS A 180 -3.10 18.23 -3.49
N GLU A 181 -3.99 18.02 -4.44
CA GLU A 181 -4.50 16.71 -4.83
C GLU A 181 -3.37 15.72 -5.14
N GLY A 182 -3.49 14.50 -4.61
CA GLY A 182 -2.50 13.45 -4.79
C GLY A 182 -1.36 13.43 -3.77
N ALA A 183 -1.25 14.46 -2.91
CA ALA A 183 -0.28 14.45 -1.83
C ALA A 183 -0.59 13.32 -0.85
N ILE A 184 0.45 12.55 -0.47
CA ILE A 184 0.33 11.46 0.50
C ILE A 184 0.77 11.99 1.85
N VAL A 185 -0.07 11.82 2.86
CA VAL A 185 0.14 12.26 4.23
C VAL A 185 0.00 11.09 5.20
N GLU A 186 0.65 11.15 6.36
CA GLU A 186 0.46 10.17 7.41
C GLU A 186 -0.48 10.74 8.48
N GLN A 187 -1.53 9.98 8.81
CA GLN A 187 -2.54 10.37 9.78
C GLN A 187 -2.13 9.89 11.17
N GLU A 188 -1.97 10.81 12.12
CA GLU A 188 -1.60 10.50 13.51
C GLU A 188 -2.81 10.30 14.41
N ARG A 189 -3.80 11.19 14.31
CA ARG A 189 -4.94 11.24 15.21
C ARG A 189 -6.18 11.80 14.54
N SER A 190 -7.34 11.37 15.03
CA SER A 190 -8.65 11.86 14.60
C SER A 190 -9.39 12.49 15.78
N GLU A 191 -9.97 13.68 15.62
CA GLU A 191 -10.70 14.40 16.66
C GLU A 191 -11.81 15.26 16.04
N GLY A 192 -13.07 15.05 16.43
CA GLY A 192 -14.22 15.88 16.02
C GLY A 192 -14.43 16.02 14.50
N GLY A 193 -14.06 15.01 13.71
CA GLY A 193 -14.12 15.08 12.24
C GLY A 193 -12.87 15.68 11.59
N TRP A 194 -11.90 16.11 12.39
CA TRP A 194 -10.58 16.57 11.95
C TRP A 194 -9.55 15.47 12.03
N ARG A 195 -8.52 15.55 11.19
CA ARG A 195 -7.40 14.62 11.15
C ARG A 195 -6.10 15.39 11.36
N LEU A 196 -5.36 15.02 12.38
CA LEU A 196 -3.98 15.47 12.54
C LEU A 196 -3.10 14.65 11.59
N ILE A 197 -2.43 15.36 10.71
CA ILE A 197 -1.50 14.75 9.75
C ILE A 197 -0.08 15.16 10.04
N HIS A 198 0.87 14.34 9.63
CA HIS A 198 2.25 14.70 9.53
C HIS A 198 2.84 14.36 8.15
N LEU A 199 3.85 15.13 7.76
CA LEU A 199 4.60 14.96 6.53
C LEU A 199 6.01 14.43 6.82
N PRO A 200 6.67 13.75 5.87
CA PRO A 200 8.06 13.31 6.03
C PRO A 200 9.06 14.40 6.36
N ASP A 201 8.77 15.67 6.00
CA ASP A 201 9.55 16.85 6.35
C ASP A 201 9.28 17.38 7.78
N LYS A 202 8.53 16.62 8.60
CA LYS A 202 8.15 16.90 9.99
C LYS A 202 7.14 18.04 10.18
N LYS A 203 6.56 18.56 9.11
CA LYS A 203 5.42 19.47 9.24
C LYS A 203 4.21 18.71 9.74
N ARG A 204 3.41 19.35 10.57
CA ARG A 204 2.18 18.83 11.15
C ARG A 204 1.07 19.85 11.05
N GLY A 205 -0.16 19.37 11.01
CA GLY A 205 -1.34 20.22 11.09
C GLY A 205 -2.62 19.45 10.93
N TRP A 206 -3.73 20.15 11.01
CA TRP A 206 -5.06 19.59 11.00
C TRP A 206 -5.73 19.79 9.64
N LEU A 207 -6.42 18.75 9.19
CA LEU A 207 -7.26 18.76 8.00
C LEU A 207 -8.67 18.27 8.35
N SER A 208 -9.66 18.75 7.62
CA SER A 208 -11.00 18.16 7.66
C SER A 208 -10.93 16.71 7.16
N GLY A 209 -11.56 15.78 7.89
CA GLY A 209 -11.57 14.36 7.52
C GLY A 209 -12.28 14.07 6.19
N SER A 210 -13.05 15.00 5.66
CA SER A 210 -13.76 14.85 4.38
C SER A 210 -12.87 15.00 3.15
N VAL A 211 -11.64 15.48 3.32
CA VAL A 211 -10.69 15.72 2.20
C VAL A 211 -9.68 14.59 2.01
N LEU A 212 -9.73 13.57 2.89
CA LEU A 212 -8.81 12.43 2.95
C LEU A 212 -9.52 11.11 2.66
N GLU A 213 -8.81 10.20 2.00
CA GLU A 213 -9.16 8.78 1.90
C GLU A 213 -7.92 7.89 1.99
#